data_f31f172cbe291f0bb622b3cb40a54f71
#
_entry.id   f31f172cbe291f0bb622b3cb40a54f71
#
_cell.length_a   1.000
_cell.length_b   1.000
_cell.length_c   1.000
_cell.angle_alpha   90.00
_cell.angle_beta   90.00
_cell.angle_gamma   90.00
#
_symmetry.space_group_name_H-M   'P 1'
#
loop_
_entity.id
_entity.type
_entity.pdbx_description
1 polymer ?
#
loop_
_entity_poly.entity_id
_entity_poly.type
_entity_poly.pdbx_seq_one_letter_code
_entity_poly.pdbx_strand_id
1 'polypeptide(L)'
;MSIKYQKATFDDNTVNQLLELSKMWVDEDCSFGMVANQKDDLHEPCYIALDGERIVGYIFGKYFTEEKKTSYIEIGDKCFEVLELYVIPNYRSQGIGRTLFSLLENEVKDNVKYIVLATSTKDYQRTLKCYAKDNGMTYHSAFLIKETK
;
A
#
# COMPACT_ATOMS: atom_id res chain seq x y z
N MET A 1 10.71 1.00 22.04
CA MET A 1 10.62 0.19 20.82
C MET A 1 11.18 1.00 19.65
N SER A 2 12.13 0.44 18.95
CA SER A 2 12.78 1.12 17.82
C SER A 2 12.43 0.38 16.53
N ILE A 3 11.71 1.03 15.65
CA ILE A 3 11.35 0.48 14.34
C ILE A 3 12.43 0.86 13.33
N LYS A 4 12.93 -0.12 12.61
CA LYS A 4 13.85 0.09 11.49
C LYS A 4 13.10 -0.03 10.18
N TYR A 5 13.50 0.76 9.21
CA TYR A 5 12.91 0.78 7.87
C TYR A 5 13.99 0.46 6.85
N GLN A 6 13.65 -0.36 5.88
CA GLN A 6 14.57 -0.67 4.80
C GLN A 6 13.83 -1.09 3.54
N LYS A 7 14.50 -0.97 2.41
CA LYS A 7 14.02 -1.54 1.16
C LYS A 7 14.11 -3.06 1.26
N ALA A 8 13.04 -3.75 0.90
CA ALA A 8 12.99 -5.20 1.00
C ALA A 8 13.83 -5.86 -0.09
N THR A 9 14.51 -6.94 0.29
CA THR A 9 15.08 -7.91 -0.63
C THR A 9 14.23 -9.17 -0.50
N PHE A 10 13.72 -9.70 -1.61
CA PHE A 10 12.81 -10.85 -1.58
C PHE A 10 13.55 -12.16 -1.43
N ASP A 11 14.30 -12.31 -0.33
CA ASP A 11 14.80 -13.61 0.10
C ASP A 11 13.67 -14.44 0.72
N ASP A 12 13.92 -15.72 0.97
CA ASP A 12 12.89 -16.63 1.47
C ASP A 12 12.27 -16.19 2.79
N ASN A 13 13.09 -15.69 3.72
CA ASN A 13 12.60 -15.22 5.02
C ASN A 13 11.68 -13.99 4.87
N THR A 14 12.09 -13.02 4.08
CA THR A 14 11.29 -11.81 3.82
C THR A 14 9.98 -12.16 3.14
N VAL A 15 10.04 -12.99 2.08
CA VAL A 15 8.83 -13.43 1.36
C VAL A 15 7.87 -14.15 2.32
N ASN A 16 8.36 -15.09 3.11
CA ASN A 16 7.52 -15.83 4.05
C ASN A 16 6.84 -14.91 5.05
N GLN A 17 7.55 -13.92 5.60
CA GLN A 17 6.97 -12.96 6.53
C GLN A 17 5.91 -12.08 5.84
N LEU A 18 6.17 -11.60 4.62
CA LEU A 18 5.20 -10.78 3.89
C LEU A 18 3.93 -11.58 3.57
N LEU A 19 4.04 -12.85 3.23
CA LEU A 19 2.88 -13.71 3.00
C LEU A 19 2.07 -13.94 4.28
N GLU A 20 2.74 -14.08 5.42
CA GLU A 20 2.05 -14.19 6.71
C GLU A 20 1.30 -12.90 7.07
N LEU A 21 1.88 -11.72 6.84
CA LEU A 21 1.19 -10.46 7.06
C LEU A 21 -0.05 -10.32 6.17
N SER A 22 0.04 -10.78 4.94
CA SER A 22 -1.10 -10.82 4.03
C SER A 22 -2.25 -11.69 4.57
N LYS A 23 -1.93 -12.84 5.14
CA LYS A 23 -2.94 -13.70 5.79
C LYS A 23 -3.57 -13.01 7.01
N MET A 24 -2.77 -12.32 7.81
CA MET A 24 -3.27 -11.53 8.94
C MET A 24 -4.26 -10.47 8.46
N TRP A 25 -3.96 -9.81 7.34
CA TRP A 25 -4.85 -8.80 6.75
C TRP A 25 -6.18 -9.41 6.34
N VAL A 26 -6.17 -10.55 5.67
CA VAL A 26 -7.40 -11.29 5.32
C VAL A 26 -8.21 -11.63 6.56
N ASP A 27 -7.56 -12.13 7.61
CA ASP A 27 -8.20 -12.55 8.85
C ASP A 27 -8.85 -11.38 9.61
N GLU A 28 -8.36 -10.15 9.42
CA GLU A 28 -9.00 -8.96 10.01
C GLU A 28 -10.37 -8.65 9.39
N ASP A 29 -10.64 -9.12 8.19
CA ASP A 29 -11.90 -8.86 7.46
C ASP A 29 -12.24 -7.37 7.38
N CYS A 30 -11.22 -6.54 7.17
CA CYS A 30 -11.36 -5.08 7.13
C CYS A 30 -11.40 -4.49 5.72
N SER A 31 -11.32 -5.33 4.69
CA SER A 31 -11.35 -4.91 3.29
C SER A 31 -12.20 -5.84 2.46
N PHE A 32 -12.88 -5.27 1.45
CA PHE A 32 -13.65 -6.07 0.49
C PHE A 32 -12.71 -6.72 -0.51
N GLY A 33 -12.92 -8.01 -0.78
CA GLY A 33 -12.21 -8.74 -1.82
C GLY A 33 -10.73 -9.02 -1.54
N MET A 34 -10.27 -8.84 -0.30
CA MET A 34 -8.89 -9.15 0.07
C MET A 34 -8.66 -10.66 0.04
N VAL A 35 -7.65 -11.06 -0.73
CA VAL A 35 -7.17 -12.44 -0.85
C VAL A 35 -5.72 -12.48 -0.41
N ALA A 36 -5.33 -13.54 0.32
CA ALA A 36 -3.95 -13.68 0.77
C ALA A 36 -2.98 -13.77 -0.42
N ASN A 37 -1.87 -13.05 -0.33
CA ASN A 37 -0.87 -13.02 -1.39
C ASN A 37 -0.14 -14.36 -1.52
N GLN A 38 0.23 -14.67 -2.75
CA GLN A 38 1.23 -15.64 -3.11
C GLN A 38 2.53 -14.90 -3.49
N LYS A 39 3.62 -15.62 -3.62
CA LYS A 39 4.92 -15.00 -3.93
C LYS A 39 4.88 -14.10 -5.17
N ASP A 40 4.16 -14.52 -6.20
CA ASP A 40 4.08 -13.78 -7.46
C ASP A 40 3.25 -12.50 -7.36
N ASP A 41 2.51 -12.31 -6.27
CA ASP A 41 1.75 -11.09 -6.02
C ASP A 41 2.60 -9.96 -5.42
N LEU A 42 3.80 -10.27 -4.95
CA LEU A 42 4.73 -9.30 -4.39
C LEU A 42 5.44 -8.53 -5.51
N HIS A 43 5.54 -7.21 -5.34
CA HIS A 43 6.16 -6.33 -6.34
C HIS A 43 7.26 -5.49 -5.73
N GLU A 44 8.21 -5.09 -6.57
CA GLU A 44 9.22 -4.09 -6.25
C GLU A 44 8.87 -2.75 -6.91
N PRO A 45 9.22 -1.61 -6.30
CA PRO A 45 9.88 -1.47 -5.00
C PRO A 45 8.97 -1.81 -3.83
N CYS A 46 9.57 -2.39 -2.80
CA CYS A 46 8.90 -2.72 -1.54
C CYS A 46 9.73 -2.19 -0.38
N TYR A 47 9.09 -1.56 0.59
CA TYR A 47 9.71 -1.12 1.84
C TYR A 47 9.07 -1.84 3.01
N ILE A 48 9.88 -2.16 4.00
CA ILE A 48 9.45 -2.89 5.20
C ILE A 48 9.82 -2.14 6.47
N ALA A 49 8.99 -2.30 7.48
CA ALA A 49 9.23 -1.85 8.85
C ALA A 49 9.51 -3.06 9.72
N LEU A 50 10.57 -2.99 10.51
CA LEU A 50 11.08 -4.10 11.32
C LEU A 50 11.09 -3.72 12.80
N ASP A 51 10.57 -4.62 13.61
CA ASP A 51 10.81 -4.66 15.05
C ASP A 51 11.77 -5.83 15.32
N GLY A 52 13.05 -5.51 15.51
CA GLY A 52 14.09 -6.54 15.48
C GLY A 52 14.17 -7.20 14.09
N GLU A 53 13.98 -8.50 14.05
CA GLU A 53 13.96 -9.26 12.81
C GLU A 53 12.54 -9.51 12.25
N ARG A 54 11.52 -9.07 12.97
CA ARG A 54 10.13 -9.26 12.60
C ARG A 54 9.65 -8.11 11.72
N ILE A 55 9.10 -8.44 10.56
CA ILE A 55 8.40 -7.47 9.72
C ILE A 55 7.05 -7.16 10.36
N VAL A 56 6.80 -5.88 10.63
CA VAL A 56 5.55 -5.42 11.27
C VAL A 56 4.72 -4.52 10.36
N GLY A 57 5.25 -4.19 9.19
CA GLY A 57 4.54 -3.42 8.17
C GLY A 57 5.28 -3.44 6.85
N TYR A 58 4.56 -3.18 5.77
CA TYR A 58 5.15 -3.12 4.43
C TYR A 58 4.33 -2.24 3.50
N ILE A 59 4.99 -1.78 2.46
CA ILE A 59 4.35 -1.11 1.33
C ILE A 59 5.02 -1.58 0.04
N PHE A 60 4.23 -1.85 -0.98
CA PHE A 60 4.76 -2.08 -2.32
C PHE A 60 3.79 -1.62 -3.40
N GLY A 61 4.29 -1.51 -4.60
CA GLY A 61 3.49 -1.15 -5.75
C GLY A 61 4.22 -1.42 -7.05
N LYS A 62 3.70 -0.88 -8.13
CA LYS A 62 4.27 -1.09 -9.46
C LYS A 62 4.22 0.17 -10.31
N TYR A 63 5.19 0.30 -11.21
CA TYR A 63 5.18 1.31 -12.25
C TYR A 63 4.23 0.89 -13.38
N PHE A 64 3.57 1.87 -13.96
CA PHE A 64 2.81 1.66 -15.18
C PHE A 64 2.81 2.94 -16.03
N THR A 65 2.53 2.77 -17.32
CA THR A 65 2.31 3.88 -18.24
C THR A 65 0.83 3.87 -18.62
N GLU A 66 0.17 5.02 -18.50
CA GLU A 66 -1.26 5.10 -18.79
C GLU A 66 -1.53 4.90 -20.28
N GLU A 67 -2.39 3.97 -20.60
CA GLU A 67 -2.76 3.65 -21.99
C GLU A 67 -4.08 4.30 -22.41
N LYS A 68 -4.87 4.79 -21.44
CA LYS A 68 -6.16 5.43 -21.70
C LYS A 68 -6.21 6.78 -20.99
N LYS A 69 -6.74 7.78 -21.72
CA LYS A 69 -7.03 9.06 -21.08
C LYS A 69 -8.14 8.88 -20.05
N THR A 70 -7.88 9.37 -18.84
CA THR A 70 -8.87 9.49 -17.77
C THR A 70 -9.16 10.97 -17.53
N SER A 71 -10.03 11.28 -16.57
CA SER A 71 -10.31 12.67 -16.19
C SER A 71 -9.08 13.43 -15.68
N TYR A 72 -7.99 12.73 -15.35
CA TYR A 72 -6.85 13.27 -14.63
C TYR A 72 -5.51 12.94 -15.29
N ILE A 73 -5.37 11.77 -15.90
CA ILE A 73 -4.11 11.22 -16.39
C ILE A 73 -4.19 11.10 -17.91
N GLU A 74 -3.16 11.59 -18.59
CA GLU A 74 -3.05 11.53 -20.05
C GLU A 74 -2.38 10.23 -20.50
N ILE A 75 -2.66 9.85 -21.76
CA ILE A 75 -1.99 8.71 -22.39
C ILE A 75 -0.48 8.97 -22.42
N GLY A 76 0.30 7.98 -22.00
CA GLY A 76 1.76 8.07 -21.94
C GLY A 76 2.31 8.60 -20.63
N ASP A 77 1.48 9.10 -19.72
CA ASP A 77 1.94 9.51 -18.40
C ASP A 77 2.49 8.31 -17.65
N LYS A 78 3.68 8.50 -17.05
CA LYS A 78 4.29 7.49 -16.19
C LYS A 78 3.74 7.63 -14.79
N CYS A 79 3.27 6.53 -14.25
CA CYS A 79 2.59 6.48 -12.95
C CYS A 79 3.14 5.35 -12.08
N PHE A 80 2.86 5.45 -10.80
CA PHE A 80 3.12 4.39 -9.83
C PHE A 80 1.83 4.08 -9.08
N GLU A 81 1.47 2.82 -9.04
CA GLU A 81 0.32 2.37 -8.28
C GLU A 81 0.78 1.72 -6.97
N VAL A 82 0.34 2.27 -5.85
CA VAL A 82 0.51 1.60 -4.55
C VAL A 82 -0.51 0.47 -4.49
N LEU A 83 -0.01 -0.75 -4.44
CA LEU A 83 -0.85 -1.95 -4.42
C LEU A 83 -1.27 -2.33 -3.01
N GLU A 84 -0.33 -2.28 -2.06
CA GLU A 84 -0.60 -2.65 -0.68
C GLU A 84 0.21 -1.80 0.29
N LEU A 85 -0.44 -1.42 1.38
CA LEU A 85 0.19 -0.83 2.57
C LEU A 85 -0.49 -1.46 3.79
N TYR A 86 0.29 -2.19 4.57
CA TYR A 86 -0.23 -2.89 5.75
C TYR A 86 0.69 -2.70 6.95
N VAL A 87 0.10 -2.51 8.11
CA VAL A 87 0.79 -2.46 9.41
C VAL A 87 0.02 -3.35 10.38
N ILE A 88 0.72 -4.23 11.08
CA ILE A 88 0.12 -5.11 12.09
C ILE A 88 -0.66 -4.27 13.11
N PRO A 89 -1.87 -4.69 13.52
CA PRO A 89 -2.76 -3.87 14.35
C PRO A 89 -2.09 -3.24 15.59
N ASN A 90 -1.30 -4.01 16.33
CA ASN A 90 -0.65 -3.51 17.55
C ASN A 90 0.44 -2.45 17.30
N TYR A 91 0.85 -2.29 16.05
CA TYR A 91 1.86 -1.30 15.65
C TYR A 91 1.27 -0.07 14.95
N ARG A 92 -0.05 -0.01 14.83
CA ARG A 92 -0.74 1.12 14.18
C ARG A 92 -0.74 2.37 15.04
N SER A 93 -1.02 3.50 14.41
CA SER A 93 -1.10 4.83 15.05
C SER A 93 0.23 5.30 15.67
N GLN A 94 1.34 4.81 15.14
CA GLN A 94 2.71 5.18 15.55
C GLN A 94 3.51 5.80 14.40
N GLY A 95 2.86 6.12 13.28
CA GLY A 95 3.51 6.73 12.13
C GLY A 95 4.22 5.77 11.18
N ILE A 96 4.09 4.47 11.37
CA ILE A 96 4.78 3.46 10.53
C ILE A 96 4.28 3.53 9.09
N GLY A 97 2.97 3.55 8.89
CA GLY A 97 2.38 3.63 7.54
C GLY A 97 2.81 4.89 6.80
N ARG A 98 2.82 6.02 7.49
CA ARG A 98 3.26 7.30 6.92
C ARG A 98 4.73 7.26 6.52
N THR A 99 5.58 6.69 7.35
CA THR A 99 7.02 6.55 7.05
C THR A 99 7.25 5.64 5.85
N LEU A 100 6.56 4.50 5.81
CA LEU A 100 6.64 3.59 4.67
C LEU A 100 6.21 4.27 3.36
N PHE A 101 5.10 5.00 3.39
CA PHE A 101 4.64 5.75 2.22
C PHE A 101 5.67 6.79 1.78
N SER A 102 6.24 7.55 2.70
CA SER A 102 7.27 8.56 2.39
C SER A 102 8.50 7.95 1.76
N LEU A 103 8.95 6.80 2.24
CA LEU A 103 10.11 6.10 1.67
C LEU A 103 9.84 5.66 0.23
N LEU A 104 8.67 5.10 -0.02
CA LEU A 104 8.28 4.70 -1.36
C LEU A 104 8.13 5.91 -2.28
N GLU A 105 7.45 6.95 -1.84
CA GLU A 105 7.29 8.18 -2.60
C GLU A 105 8.65 8.79 -2.98
N ASN A 106 9.58 8.86 -2.04
CA ASN A 106 10.92 9.38 -2.30
C ASN A 106 11.67 8.59 -3.36
N GLU A 107 11.46 7.28 -3.43
CA GLU A 107 12.10 6.47 -4.47
C GLU A 107 11.49 6.71 -5.85
N VAL A 108 10.18 6.86 -5.95
CA VAL A 108 9.48 6.85 -7.24
C VAL A 108 9.21 8.25 -7.81
N LYS A 109 9.18 9.30 -6.99
CA LYS A 109 8.69 10.64 -7.35
C LYS A 109 9.36 11.27 -8.56
N ASP A 110 10.64 10.99 -8.77
CA ASP A 110 11.39 11.58 -9.89
C ASP A 110 11.17 10.84 -11.21
N ASN A 111 10.54 9.67 -11.16
CA ASN A 111 10.31 8.80 -12.30
C ASN A 111 8.86 8.79 -12.77
N VAL A 112 7.93 9.36 -12.00
CA VAL A 112 6.51 9.32 -12.30
C VAL A 112 5.86 10.69 -12.16
N LYS A 113 4.77 10.88 -12.89
CA LYS A 113 3.96 12.08 -12.78
C LYS A 113 2.92 11.96 -11.67
N TYR A 114 2.37 10.76 -11.48
CA TYR A 114 1.34 10.51 -10.47
C TYR A 114 1.64 9.24 -9.68
N ILE A 115 1.31 9.30 -8.39
CA ILE A 115 1.16 8.13 -7.54
C ILE A 115 -0.34 7.96 -7.32
N VAL A 116 -0.85 6.76 -7.62
CA VAL A 116 -2.28 6.46 -7.52
C VAL A 116 -2.50 5.24 -6.62
N LEU A 117 -3.66 5.16 -6.03
CA LEU A 117 -4.11 3.95 -5.35
C LEU A 117 -5.64 3.91 -5.30
N ALA A 118 -6.17 2.72 -5.20
CA ALA A 118 -7.56 2.46 -4.89
C ALA A 118 -7.62 1.63 -3.61
N THR A 119 -8.65 1.83 -2.83
CA THR A 119 -8.85 1.08 -1.59
C THR A 119 -10.27 0.55 -1.50
N SER A 120 -10.40 -0.68 -1.00
CA SER A 120 -11.68 -1.33 -0.73
C SER A 120 -11.89 -1.54 0.76
N THR A 121 -11.29 -0.71 1.59
CA THR A 121 -11.41 -0.79 3.05
C THR A 121 -12.83 -0.58 3.52
N LYS A 122 -13.22 -1.30 4.56
CA LYS A 122 -14.50 -1.08 5.26
C LYS A 122 -14.43 0.15 6.17
N ASP A 123 -13.23 0.53 6.61
CA ASP A 123 -12.98 1.75 7.40
C ASP A 123 -12.44 2.87 6.50
N TYR A 124 -13.31 3.36 5.59
CA TYR A 124 -12.90 4.36 4.61
C TYR A 124 -12.53 5.71 5.22
N GLN A 125 -13.15 6.11 6.32
CA GLN A 125 -12.87 7.40 6.97
C GLN A 125 -11.43 7.46 7.47
N ARG A 126 -10.97 6.43 8.16
CA ARG A 126 -9.60 6.34 8.66
C ARG A 126 -8.59 6.26 7.50
N THR A 127 -8.90 5.46 6.50
CA THR A 127 -8.02 5.26 5.35
C THR A 127 -7.90 6.53 4.52
N LEU A 128 -9.00 7.24 4.24
CA LEU A 128 -8.96 8.51 3.53
C LEU A 128 -8.18 9.58 4.32
N LYS A 129 -8.32 9.61 5.63
CA LYS A 129 -7.52 10.50 6.47
C LYS A 129 -6.03 10.21 6.31
N CYS A 130 -5.65 8.93 6.36
CA CYS A 130 -4.27 8.52 6.20
C CYS A 130 -3.70 8.96 4.85
N TYR A 131 -4.37 8.66 3.76
CA TYR A 131 -3.85 8.97 2.43
C TYR A 131 -4.01 10.42 2.04
N ALA A 132 -5.17 11.02 2.24
CA ALA A 132 -5.41 12.40 1.81
C ALA A 132 -4.80 13.41 2.79
N LYS A 133 -5.05 13.28 4.07
CA LYS A 133 -4.59 14.25 5.06
C LYS A 133 -3.13 14.06 5.44
N ASP A 134 -2.74 12.83 5.78
CA ASP A 134 -1.42 12.58 6.33
C ASP A 134 -0.35 12.41 5.24
N ASN A 135 -0.71 11.93 4.06
CA ASN A 135 0.21 11.67 2.96
C ASN A 135 -0.02 12.58 1.73
N GLY A 136 -0.89 13.57 1.84
CA GLY A 136 -1.03 14.61 0.82
C GLY A 136 -1.66 14.17 -0.50
N MET A 137 -2.38 13.05 -0.53
CA MET A 137 -3.08 12.60 -1.73
C MET A 137 -4.39 13.34 -1.92
N THR A 138 -4.78 13.57 -3.17
CA THR A 138 -6.06 14.17 -3.52
C THR A 138 -7.11 13.07 -3.68
N TYR A 139 -8.25 13.20 -2.99
CA TYR A 139 -9.40 12.35 -3.22
C TYR A 139 -9.94 12.60 -4.64
N HIS A 140 -10.03 11.55 -5.43
CA HIS A 140 -10.50 11.66 -6.81
C HIS A 140 -11.92 11.16 -6.98
N SER A 141 -12.22 9.95 -6.52
CA SER A 141 -13.52 9.32 -6.78
C SER A 141 -13.81 8.20 -5.78
N ALA A 142 -15.08 7.81 -5.73
CA ALA A 142 -15.52 6.68 -4.93
C ALA A 142 -16.49 5.80 -5.73
N PHE A 143 -16.49 4.52 -5.41
CA PHE A 143 -17.46 3.54 -5.89
C PHE A 143 -18.33 3.12 -4.70
N LEU A 144 -19.64 3.27 -4.84
CA LEU A 144 -20.60 2.90 -3.81
C LEU A 144 -21.56 1.86 -4.34
N ILE A 145 -21.96 0.93 -3.48
CA ILE A 145 -22.84 -0.17 -3.85
C ILE A 145 -23.92 -0.35 -2.80
N LYS A 146 -25.12 -0.65 -3.25
CA LYS A 146 -26.25 -0.99 -2.40
C LYS A 146 -26.94 -2.22 -2.95
N GLU A 147 -27.10 -3.24 -2.13
CA GLU A 147 -27.89 -4.41 -2.45
C GLU A 147 -29.38 -4.07 -2.30
N THR A 148 -30.18 -4.44 -3.29
CA THR A 148 -31.62 -4.06 -3.32
C THR A 148 -32.54 -5.20 -2.95
N LYS A 149 -32.01 -6.38 -2.72
CA LYS A 149 -32.78 -7.56 -2.36
C LYS A 149 -32.14 -8.36 -1.25
#